data_eb352160f1198173032147d3e3c92230
#
_entry.id   eb352160f1198173032147d3e3c92230
#
_cell.length_a   1.000
_cell.length_b   1.000
_cell.length_c   1.000
_cell.angle_alpha   90.00
_cell.angle_beta   90.00
_cell.angle_gamma   90.00
#
_symmetry.space_group_name_H-M   'P 1'
#
loop_
_entity.id
_entity.type
_entity.pdbx_description
1 polymer ?
#
loop_
_entity_poly.entity_id
_entity_poly.type
_entity_poly.pdbx_seq_one_letter_code
_entity_poly.pdbx_strand_id
1 'polypeptide(L)'
;MTCRSGEKADNASMKNILIAYAGALLLLIVADGLWLGLLMPQQYEDWIGPLMRESPLLLPAAAFYLLYPVGVVTFAVLPALTLESWQRSASLGALLGLIAYGTYDLSNLATLKGWPWQLTLVDMVWGAVLTAAAACAGFFAVRVWGQRND
;
A
#
# COMPACT_ATOMS: atom_id res chain seq x y z
N MET A 1 -33.83 20.42 12.84
CA MET A 1 -32.66 20.99 12.18
C MET A 1 -31.40 20.11 12.22
N THR A 2 -31.43 18.93 12.81
CA THR A 2 -30.30 18.02 13.07
C THR A 2 -29.93 17.04 11.92
N CYS A 3 -30.81 16.83 10.94
CA CYS A 3 -30.59 15.85 9.87
C CYS A 3 -29.55 16.31 8.81
N ARG A 4 -29.47 17.62 8.57
CA ARG A 4 -28.60 18.18 7.50
C ARG A 4 -27.12 18.29 7.89
N SER A 5 -26.81 18.34 9.19
CA SER A 5 -25.41 18.39 9.69
C SER A 5 -24.76 17.04 9.67
N GLY A 6 -25.49 15.96 9.96
CA GLY A 6 -24.98 14.58 9.87
C GLY A 6 -24.61 14.19 8.44
N GLU A 7 -25.50 14.48 7.48
CA GLU A 7 -25.28 14.18 6.06
C GLU A 7 -24.04 14.91 5.47
N LYS A 8 -23.77 16.14 5.90
CA LYS A 8 -22.57 16.88 5.48
C LYS A 8 -21.28 16.30 6.07
N ALA A 9 -21.32 15.86 7.34
CA ALA A 9 -20.18 15.24 7.99
C ALA A 9 -19.83 13.87 7.36
N ASP A 10 -20.84 13.07 7.04
CA ASP A 10 -20.68 11.78 6.37
C ASP A 10 -20.11 11.96 4.96
N ASN A 11 -20.59 12.94 4.21
CA ASN A 11 -20.09 13.26 2.87
C ASN A 11 -18.63 13.76 2.89
N ALA A 12 -18.25 14.58 3.88
CA ALA A 12 -16.87 15.04 4.05
C ALA A 12 -15.93 13.88 4.41
N SER A 13 -16.37 12.97 5.27
CA SER A 13 -15.64 11.76 5.65
C SER A 13 -15.42 10.84 4.44
N MET A 14 -16.45 10.54 3.66
CA MET A 14 -16.37 9.72 2.46
C MET A 14 -15.43 10.32 1.42
N LYS A 15 -15.51 11.65 1.19
CA LYS A 15 -14.61 12.34 0.26
C LYS A 15 -13.15 12.20 0.70
N ASN A 16 -12.85 12.36 1.98
CA ASN A 16 -11.50 12.21 2.52
C ASN A 16 -10.97 10.78 2.35
N ILE A 17 -11.81 9.77 2.54
CA ILE A 17 -11.45 8.36 2.29
C ILE A 17 -11.09 8.13 0.82
N LEU A 18 -11.89 8.65 -0.11
CA LEU A 18 -11.63 8.51 -1.55
C LEU A 18 -10.34 9.24 -1.98
N ILE A 19 -10.07 10.42 -1.43
CA ILE A 19 -8.83 11.16 -1.68
C ILE A 19 -7.62 10.38 -1.13
N ALA A 20 -7.71 9.85 0.09
CA ALA A 20 -6.67 9.03 0.68
C ALA A 20 -6.38 7.79 -0.18
N TYR A 21 -7.44 7.11 -0.62
CA TYR A 21 -7.34 5.94 -1.48
C TYR A 21 -6.66 6.26 -2.82
N ALA A 22 -7.09 7.34 -3.49
CA ALA A 22 -6.50 7.74 -4.75
C ALA A 22 -5.00 8.09 -4.61
N GLY A 23 -4.62 8.81 -3.54
CA GLY A 23 -3.23 9.14 -3.25
C GLY A 23 -2.36 7.90 -2.98
N ALA A 24 -2.87 6.97 -2.17
CA ALA A 24 -2.17 5.71 -1.87
C ALA A 24 -2.05 4.82 -3.12
N LEU A 25 -3.13 4.66 -3.87
CA LEU A 25 -3.15 3.86 -5.11
C LEU A 25 -2.17 4.40 -6.15
N LEU A 26 -2.19 5.71 -6.39
CA LEU A 26 -1.29 6.33 -7.37
C LEU A 26 0.18 6.07 -7.02
N LEU A 27 0.55 6.25 -5.75
CA LEU A 27 1.91 6.00 -5.31
C LEU A 27 2.29 4.52 -5.45
N LEU A 28 1.41 3.60 -5.06
CA LEU A 28 1.65 2.16 -5.21
C LEU A 28 1.92 1.79 -6.68
N ILE A 29 1.05 2.21 -7.60
CA ILE A 29 1.23 1.89 -9.04
C ILE A 29 2.54 2.45 -9.57
N VAL A 30 2.87 3.71 -9.25
CA VAL A 30 4.08 4.35 -9.76
C VAL A 30 5.33 3.71 -9.14
N ALA A 31 5.36 3.52 -7.83
CA ALA A 31 6.54 2.99 -7.15
C ALA A 31 6.80 1.51 -7.49
N ASP A 32 5.75 0.67 -7.52
CA ASP A 32 5.90 -0.73 -7.95
C ASP A 32 6.24 -0.86 -9.43
N GLY A 33 5.66 -0.01 -10.28
CA GLY A 33 6.01 0.03 -11.70
C GLY A 33 7.49 0.35 -11.92
N LEU A 34 8.05 1.28 -11.14
CA LEU A 34 9.48 1.59 -11.16
C LEU A 34 10.32 0.44 -10.58
N TRP A 35 9.89 -0.15 -9.47
CA TRP A 35 10.59 -1.25 -8.81
C TRP A 35 10.67 -2.49 -9.68
N LEU A 36 9.51 -2.98 -10.12
CA LEU A 36 9.40 -4.22 -10.89
C LEU A 36 9.80 -4.04 -12.36
N GLY A 37 9.61 -2.85 -12.92
CA GLY A 37 9.88 -2.59 -14.34
C GLY A 37 11.27 -2.07 -14.66
N LEU A 38 11.93 -1.38 -13.72
CA LEU A 38 13.23 -0.74 -13.98
C LEU A 38 14.33 -1.15 -13.01
N LEU A 39 14.03 -1.28 -11.71
CA LEU A 39 15.10 -1.43 -10.71
C LEU A 39 15.47 -2.89 -10.46
N MET A 40 14.50 -3.80 -10.45
CA MET A 40 14.71 -5.16 -9.97
C MET A 40 14.34 -6.29 -10.96
N PRO A 41 13.99 -6.04 -12.26
CA PRO A 41 13.52 -7.11 -13.14
C PRO A 41 14.54 -8.24 -13.29
N GLN A 42 15.83 -7.90 -13.46
CA GLN A 42 16.90 -8.89 -13.62
C GLN A 42 17.11 -9.73 -12.35
N GLN A 43 17.04 -9.10 -11.17
CA GLN A 43 17.20 -9.81 -9.90
C GLN A 43 16.08 -10.82 -9.66
N TYR A 44 14.83 -10.45 -10.01
CA TYR A 44 13.71 -11.40 -9.92
C TYR A 44 13.87 -12.56 -10.91
N GLU A 45 14.31 -12.27 -12.14
CA GLU A 45 14.59 -13.31 -13.13
C GLU A 45 15.70 -14.27 -12.66
N ASP A 46 16.80 -13.74 -12.10
CA ASP A 46 17.89 -14.53 -11.58
C ASP A 46 17.49 -15.40 -10.37
N TRP A 47 16.58 -14.88 -9.53
CA TRP A 47 16.17 -15.55 -8.30
C TRP A 47 15.05 -16.55 -8.48
N ILE A 48 14.02 -16.20 -9.24
CA ILE A 48 12.80 -17.00 -9.38
C ILE A 48 12.34 -17.15 -10.85
N GLY A 49 13.19 -16.87 -11.82
CA GLY A 49 12.87 -16.96 -13.26
C GLY A 49 12.11 -18.23 -13.67
N PRO A 50 12.54 -19.44 -13.23
CA PRO A 50 11.81 -20.67 -13.55
C PRO A 50 10.36 -20.72 -13.02
N LEU A 51 10.01 -19.90 -12.02
CA LEU A 51 8.66 -19.78 -11.45
C LEU A 51 7.87 -18.64 -12.07
N MET A 52 8.55 -17.74 -12.80
CA MET A 52 7.89 -16.57 -13.41
C MET A 52 7.11 -16.96 -14.67
N ARG A 53 6.02 -16.26 -14.90
CA ARG A 53 5.27 -16.33 -16.15
C ARG A 53 5.90 -15.39 -17.18
N GLU A 54 5.83 -15.73 -18.46
CA GLU A 54 6.24 -14.86 -19.58
C GLU A 54 5.49 -13.51 -19.56
N SER A 55 4.25 -13.49 -19.09
CA SER A 55 3.47 -12.29 -18.88
C SER A 55 2.62 -12.36 -17.61
N PRO A 56 2.52 -11.27 -16.83
CA PRO A 56 1.69 -11.21 -15.64
C PRO A 56 0.20 -11.38 -15.96
N LEU A 57 -0.52 -12.06 -15.07
CA LEU A 57 -1.98 -12.12 -15.15
C LEU A 57 -2.57 -10.80 -14.65
N LEU A 58 -3.29 -10.10 -15.52
CA LEU A 58 -3.83 -8.77 -15.22
C LEU A 58 -4.89 -8.80 -14.11
N LEU A 59 -5.71 -9.84 -14.03
CA LEU A 59 -6.81 -9.89 -13.06
C LEU A 59 -6.31 -9.96 -11.60
N PRO A 60 -5.39 -10.87 -11.23
CA PRO A 60 -4.81 -10.86 -9.87
C PRO A 60 -4.03 -9.58 -9.56
N ALA A 61 -3.30 -9.03 -10.54
CA ALA A 61 -2.57 -7.77 -10.37
C ALA A 61 -3.55 -6.61 -10.10
N ALA A 62 -4.60 -6.48 -10.90
CA ALA A 62 -5.63 -5.46 -10.69
C ALA A 62 -6.32 -5.63 -9.33
N ALA A 63 -6.65 -6.87 -8.94
CA ALA A 63 -7.25 -7.14 -7.64
C ALA A 63 -6.33 -6.69 -6.49
N PHE A 64 -5.02 -6.96 -6.57
CA PHE A 64 -4.05 -6.48 -5.59
C PHE A 64 -4.04 -4.95 -5.50
N TYR A 65 -3.86 -4.25 -6.63
CA TYR A 65 -3.80 -2.78 -6.63
C TYR A 65 -5.12 -2.11 -6.21
N LEU A 66 -6.26 -2.77 -6.37
CA LEU A 66 -7.53 -2.23 -5.88
C LEU A 66 -7.79 -2.54 -4.40
N LEU A 67 -7.38 -3.70 -3.91
CA LEU A 67 -7.64 -4.12 -2.52
C LEU A 67 -6.59 -3.60 -1.53
N TYR A 68 -5.31 -3.61 -1.90
CA TYR A 68 -4.25 -3.24 -0.98
C TYR A 68 -4.35 -1.81 -0.45
N PRO A 69 -4.65 -0.78 -1.30
CA PRO A 69 -4.87 0.59 -0.81
C PRO A 69 -6.04 0.72 0.18
N VAL A 70 -7.07 -0.15 0.10
CA VAL A 70 -8.14 -0.18 1.11
C VAL A 70 -7.57 -0.49 2.49
N GLY A 71 -6.70 -1.50 2.57
CA GLY A 71 -5.98 -1.84 3.80
C GLY A 71 -5.08 -0.69 4.28
N VAL A 72 -4.32 -0.08 3.37
CA VAL A 72 -3.43 1.06 3.70
C VAL A 72 -4.24 2.23 4.27
N VAL A 73 -5.35 2.60 3.64
CA VAL A 73 -6.21 3.69 4.12
C VAL A 73 -6.80 3.34 5.48
N THR A 74 -7.38 2.15 5.61
CA THR A 74 -8.09 1.74 6.82
C THR A 74 -7.16 1.62 8.03
N PHE A 75 -5.99 1.01 7.87
CA PHE A 75 -5.12 0.66 9.00
C PHE A 75 -3.98 1.66 9.24
N ALA A 76 -3.62 2.49 8.26
CA ALA A 76 -2.52 3.42 8.41
C ALA A 76 -2.94 4.89 8.26
N VAL A 77 -3.75 5.24 7.24
CA VAL A 77 -4.08 6.64 6.96
C VAL A 77 -5.14 7.16 7.92
N LEU A 78 -6.28 6.50 8.05
CA LEU A 78 -7.40 6.98 8.87
C LEU A 78 -7.01 7.15 10.35
N PRO A 79 -6.32 6.19 11.01
CA PRO A 79 -5.85 6.39 12.38
C PRO A 79 -4.86 7.55 12.54
N ALA A 80 -4.07 7.82 11.49
CA ALA A 80 -3.10 8.91 11.51
C ALA A 80 -3.76 10.29 11.29
N LEU A 81 -4.83 10.35 10.50
CA LEU A 81 -5.60 11.58 10.30
C LEU A 81 -6.27 12.05 11.59
N THR A 82 -6.79 11.14 12.43
CA THR A 82 -7.39 11.50 13.73
C THR A 82 -6.37 12.07 14.71
N LEU A 83 -5.09 11.67 14.59
CA LEU A 83 -3.97 12.14 15.41
C LEU A 83 -3.17 13.27 14.75
N GLU A 84 -3.57 13.70 13.56
CA GLU A 84 -2.88 14.71 12.74
C GLU A 84 -1.37 14.46 12.55
N SER A 85 -0.94 13.18 12.54
CA SER A 85 0.47 12.79 12.55
C SER A 85 0.85 11.96 11.31
N TRP A 86 1.63 12.55 10.41
CA TRP A 86 2.17 11.81 9.26
C TRP A 86 3.17 10.72 9.67
N GLN A 87 3.90 10.92 10.77
CA GLN A 87 4.81 9.91 11.31
C GLN A 87 4.04 8.66 11.75
N ARG A 88 2.83 8.85 12.29
CA ARG A 88 1.94 7.75 12.62
C ARG A 88 1.48 7.02 11.36
N SER A 89 1.16 7.74 10.29
CA SER A 89 0.80 7.15 8.99
C SER A 89 1.96 6.32 8.44
N ALA A 90 3.18 6.89 8.45
CA ALA A 90 4.38 6.19 7.99
C ALA A 90 4.67 4.92 8.80
N SER A 91 4.63 4.99 10.13
CA SER A 91 4.97 3.85 11.00
C SER A 91 3.93 2.72 10.91
N LEU A 92 2.64 3.06 10.85
CA LEU A 92 1.58 2.06 10.65
C LEU A 92 1.64 1.45 9.24
N GLY A 93 1.93 2.27 8.23
CA GLY A 93 2.15 1.81 6.87
C GLY A 93 3.36 0.87 6.77
N ALA A 94 4.49 1.24 7.38
CA ALA A 94 5.68 0.38 7.42
C ALA A 94 5.39 -0.98 8.08
N LEU A 95 4.71 -0.98 9.22
CA LEU A 95 4.33 -2.21 9.92
C LEU A 95 3.38 -3.06 9.07
N LEU A 96 2.37 -2.45 8.47
CA LEU A 96 1.43 -3.15 7.59
C LEU A 96 2.13 -3.78 6.39
N GLY A 97 3.03 -3.04 5.73
CA GLY A 97 3.82 -3.52 4.61
C GLY A 97 4.75 -4.67 5.00
N LEU A 98 5.46 -4.53 6.12
CA LEU A 98 6.33 -5.58 6.65
C LEU A 98 5.55 -6.88 6.92
N ILE A 99 4.36 -6.79 7.51
CA ILE A 99 3.51 -7.95 7.80
C ILE A 99 2.97 -8.56 6.50
N ALA A 100 2.44 -7.74 5.59
CA ALA A 100 1.82 -8.23 4.37
C ALA A 100 2.82 -8.94 3.46
N TYR A 101 3.96 -8.32 3.19
CA TYR A 101 5.04 -8.92 2.41
C TYR A 101 5.69 -10.09 3.16
N GLY A 102 5.93 -9.93 4.46
CA GLY A 102 6.46 -11.02 5.28
C GLY A 102 5.55 -12.24 5.31
N THR A 103 4.23 -12.07 5.32
CA THR A 103 3.28 -13.20 5.24
C THR A 103 3.45 -13.99 3.95
N TYR A 104 3.61 -13.30 2.82
CA TYR A 104 3.87 -13.93 1.52
C TYR A 104 5.27 -14.57 1.48
N ASP A 105 6.30 -13.80 1.77
CA ASP A 105 7.68 -14.21 1.57
C ASP A 105 8.15 -15.27 2.55
N LEU A 106 7.85 -15.12 3.83
CA LEU A 106 8.23 -16.11 4.85
C LEU A 106 7.47 -17.43 4.67
N SER A 107 6.21 -17.40 4.24
CA SER A 107 5.48 -18.62 3.94
C SER A 107 6.04 -19.34 2.72
N ASN A 108 6.42 -18.62 1.66
CA ASN A 108 7.09 -19.20 0.51
C ASN A 108 8.47 -19.77 0.88
N LEU A 109 9.27 -19.04 1.64
CA LEU A 109 10.57 -19.51 2.13
C LEU A 109 10.45 -20.80 2.97
N ALA A 110 9.38 -20.91 3.76
CA ALA A 110 9.13 -22.06 4.61
C ALA A 110 8.62 -23.29 3.83
N THR A 111 7.92 -23.11 2.71
CA THR A 111 7.16 -24.18 2.06
C THR A 111 7.67 -24.56 0.66
N LEU A 112 8.38 -23.67 -0.03
CA LEU A 112 8.84 -23.88 -1.40
C LEU A 112 10.34 -24.22 -1.44
N LYS A 113 10.67 -25.29 -2.15
CA LYS A 113 12.06 -25.62 -2.39
C LYS A 113 12.69 -24.62 -3.36
N GLY A 114 13.87 -24.10 -2.98
CA GLY A 114 14.62 -23.18 -3.85
C GLY A 114 14.15 -21.73 -3.80
N TRP A 115 13.21 -21.38 -2.90
CA TRP A 115 12.88 -19.96 -2.65
C TRP A 115 14.06 -19.23 -2.03
N PRO A 116 14.54 -18.13 -2.62
CA PRO A 116 15.75 -17.46 -2.14
C PRO A 116 15.45 -16.58 -0.92
N TRP A 117 16.24 -16.73 0.13
CA TRP A 117 16.09 -15.90 1.35
C TRP A 117 16.41 -14.41 1.08
N GLN A 118 17.27 -14.13 0.07
CA GLN A 118 17.59 -12.77 -0.36
C GLN A 118 16.34 -12.05 -0.87
N LEU A 119 15.54 -12.72 -1.68
CA LEU A 119 14.26 -12.19 -2.17
C LEU A 119 13.35 -11.84 -0.99
N THR A 120 13.17 -12.77 -0.05
CA THR A 120 12.37 -12.55 1.17
C THR A 120 12.77 -11.27 1.90
N LEU A 121 14.07 -11.05 2.14
CA LEU A 121 14.53 -9.85 2.85
C LEU A 121 14.30 -8.58 2.04
N VAL A 122 14.60 -8.61 0.76
CA VAL A 122 14.44 -7.45 -0.14
C VAL A 122 12.97 -7.06 -0.24
N ASP A 123 12.09 -8.03 -0.45
CA ASP A 123 10.64 -7.76 -0.59
C ASP A 123 10.00 -7.30 0.72
N MET A 124 10.40 -7.86 1.86
CA MET A 124 9.91 -7.40 3.17
C MET A 124 10.31 -5.94 3.44
N VAL A 125 11.56 -5.58 3.14
CA VAL A 125 12.04 -4.18 3.29
C VAL A 125 11.33 -3.27 2.30
N TRP A 126 11.22 -3.68 1.03
CA TRP A 126 10.47 -2.94 0.01
C TRP A 126 9.02 -2.73 0.42
N GLY A 127 8.32 -3.77 0.84
CA GLY A 127 6.93 -3.71 1.29
C GLY A 127 6.73 -2.72 2.45
N ALA A 128 7.66 -2.69 3.42
CA ALA A 128 7.63 -1.73 4.50
C ALA A 128 7.79 -0.29 4.01
N VAL A 129 8.77 -0.03 3.14
CA VAL A 129 9.05 1.31 2.58
C VAL A 129 7.92 1.77 1.67
N LEU A 130 7.50 0.91 0.74
CA LEU A 130 6.42 1.19 -0.21
C LEU A 130 5.12 1.54 0.50
N THR A 131 4.73 0.73 1.48
CA THR A 131 3.46 0.92 2.19
C THR A 131 3.52 2.14 3.11
N ALA A 132 4.66 2.43 3.73
CA ALA A 132 4.86 3.69 4.46
C ALA A 132 4.71 4.91 3.55
N ALA A 133 5.31 4.88 2.37
CA ALA A 133 5.21 5.96 1.38
C ALA A 133 3.77 6.12 0.86
N ALA A 134 3.08 5.00 0.57
CA ALA A 134 1.68 5.02 0.13
C ALA A 134 0.74 5.59 1.22
N ALA A 135 0.96 5.21 2.48
CA ALA A 135 0.19 5.76 3.60
C ALA A 135 0.44 7.27 3.77
N CYS A 136 1.70 7.72 3.65
CA CYS A 136 2.02 9.16 3.65
C CYS A 136 1.37 9.89 2.48
N ALA A 137 1.40 9.33 1.27
CA ALA A 137 0.77 9.94 0.10
C ALA A 137 -0.74 10.11 0.31
N GLY A 138 -1.43 9.08 0.82
CA GLY A 138 -2.85 9.17 1.19
C GLY A 138 -3.12 10.22 2.27
N PHE A 139 -2.29 10.28 3.32
CA PHE A 139 -2.38 11.27 4.39
C PHE A 139 -2.24 12.70 3.86
N PHE A 140 -1.19 12.98 3.09
CA PHE A 140 -0.95 14.32 2.56
C PHE A 140 -1.97 14.71 1.49
N ALA A 141 -2.47 13.77 0.69
CA ALA A 141 -3.55 14.04 -0.26
C ALA A 141 -4.80 14.59 0.47
N VAL A 142 -5.17 13.99 1.59
CA VAL A 142 -6.30 14.52 2.41
C VAL A 142 -5.97 15.88 3.02
N ARG A 143 -4.73 16.10 3.50
CA ARG A 143 -4.32 17.40 4.06
C ARG A 143 -4.37 18.53 3.04
N VAL A 144 -4.15 18.24 1.75
CA VAL A 144 -4.15 19.24 0.66
C VAL A 144 -5.53 19.42 0.04
N TRP A 145 -6.25 18.33 -0.23
CA TRP A 145 -7.51 18.36 -1.00
C TRP A 145 -8.75 17.93 -0.22
N GLY A 146 -8.56 17.44 1.01
CA GLY A 146 -9.66 17.01 1.86
C GLY A 146 -10.49 18.17 2.38
N GLN A 147 -11.69 17.86 2.84
CA GLN A 147 -12.53 18.82 3.56
C GLN A 147 -12.19 18.79 5.04
N ARG A 148 -12.00 19.97 5.64
CA ARG A 148 -11.92 20.10 7.08
C ARG A 148 -13.34 19.90 7.64
N ASN A 149 -13.46 19.02 8.61
CA ASN A 149 -14.66 18.92 9.43
C ASN A 149 -14.54 20.03 10.50
N ASP A 150 -15.01 21.23 10.17
CA ASP A 150 -15.16 22.34 11.12
C ASP A 150 -16.46 22.17 11.91
#